data_940aec18de5e0dc185f75324fdc0040a
#
_entry.id   940aec18de5e0dc185f75324fdc0040a
#
_cell.length_a   1.000
_cell.length_b   1.000
_cell.length_c   1.000
_cell.angle_alpha   90.00
_cell.angle_beta   90.00
_cell.angle_gamma   90.00
#
_symmetry.space_group_name_H-M   'P 1'
#
loop_
_entity.id
_entity.type
_entity.pdbx_description
1 polymer ?
#
loop_
_entity_poly.entity_id
_entity_poly.type
_entity_poly.pdbx_seq_one_letter_code
_entity_poly.pdbx_strand_id
1 'polypeptide(L)' 'MRAIKLKDVKRGDFVRRKRDAQTTFIRGSYIRDLNWVTGKPYNQYALEDAEDICREIFLKGSTIVFIDFGY' A
#
# COMPACT_ATOMS: atom_id res chain seq x y z
N MET A 1 -4.18 5.57 -15.89
CA MET A 1 -4.06 4.65 -14.74
C MET A 1 -3.09 3.54 -15.08
N ARG A 2 -2.15 3.24 -14.21
CA ARG A 2 -1.10 2.26 -14.44
C ARG A 2 -1.01 1.30 -13.25
N ALA A 3 -0.87 0.00 -13.53
CA ALA A 3 -0.68 -1.04 -12.52
C ALA A 3 0.81 -1.25 -12.26
N ILE A 4 1.21 -1.18 -10.99
CA ILE A 4 2.58 -1.46 -10.57
C ILE A 4 2.58 -2.22 -9.25
N LYS A 5 3.74 -2.78 -8.90
CA LYS A 5 3.90 -3.39 -7.58
C LYS A 5 4.00 -2.31 -6.51
N LEU A 6 3.40 -2.57 -5.35
CA LEU A 6 3.40 -1.60 -4.25
C LEU A 6 4.82 -1.18 -3.86
N LYS A 7 5.78 -2.09 -3.91
CA LYS A 7 7.19 -1.79 -3.59
C LYS A 7 7.81 -0.71 -4.49
N ASP A 8 7.24 -0.49 -5.68
CA ASP A 8 7.73 0.49 -6.64
C ASP A 8 7.04 1.85 -6.50
N VAL A 9 6.07 1.97 -5.59
CA VAL A 9 5.38 3.22 -5.31
C VAL A 9 6.21 4.05 -4.33
N LYS A 10 6.36 5.34 -4.60
CA LYS A 10 7.07 6.25 -3.70
C LYS A 10 6.21 6.58 -2.48
N ARG A 11 6.86 6.77 -1.34
CA ARG A 11 6.17 7.20 -0.13
C ARG A 11 5.47 8.54 -0.36
N GLY A 12 4.22 8.60 0.03
CA GLY A 12 3.40 9.79 -0.15
C GLY A 12 2.58 9.81 -1.43
N ASP A 13 2.81 8.88 -2.34
CA ASP A 13 2.04 8.79 -3.58
C ASP A 13 0.67 8.16 -3.33
N PHE A 14 -0.32 8.57 -4.13
CA PHE A 14 -1.66 8.02 -4.07
C PHE A 14 -1.74 6.72 -4.84
N VAL A 15 -2.46 5.75 -4.28
CA VAL A 15 -2.69 4.44 -4.89
C VAL A 15 -4.13 4.00 -4.70
N ARG A 16 -4.61 3.13 -5.60
CA ARG A 16 -5.87 2.41 -5.46
C ARG A 16 -5.59 0.92 -5.56
N ARG A 17 -6.33 0.13 -4.81
CA ARG A 17 -6.16 -1.33 -4.81
C ARG A 17 -6.74 -1.99 -6.05
N LYS A 18 -7.75 -1.38 -6.66
CA LYS A 18 -8.42 -1.84 -7.87
C LYS A 18 -8.67 -0.65 -8.78
N ARG A 19 -8.85 -0.92 -10.07
CA ARG A 19 -9.10 0.14 -11.06
C ARG A 19 -10.34 0.96 -10.75
N ASP A 20 -11.40 0.31 -10.30
CA ASP A 20 -12.69 0.92 -10.00
C ASP A 20 -12.90 1.18 -8.51
N ALA A 21 -11.84 1.11 -7.72
CA ALA A 21 -11.92 1.36 -6.29
C ALA A 21 -12.30 2.82 -6.03
N GLN A 22 -13.21 3.02 -5.09
CA GLN A 22 -13.62 4.37 -4.68
C GLN A 22 -12.68 4.93 -3.61
N THR A 23 -11.99 4.07 -2.88
CA THR A 23 -11.07 4.49 -1.82
C THR A 23 -9.67 4.70 -2.39
N THR A 24 -9.11 5.87 -2.11
CA THR A 24 -7.74 6.20 -2.45
C THR A 24 -6.88 6.13 -1.19
N PHE A 25 -5.73 5.49 -1.30
CA PHE A 25 -4.76 5.37 -0.21
C PHE A 25 -3.51 6.16 -0.52
N ILE A 26 -2.78 6.54 0.54
CA ILE A 26 -1.46 7.14 0.46
C ILE A 26 -0.46 6.10 0.89
N ARG A 27 0.56 5.87 0.08
CA ARG A 27 1.64 4.93 0.43
C ARG A 27 2.41 5.51 1.62
N GLY A 28 2.33 4.83 2.74
CA GLY A 28 2.96 5.22 3.99
C GLY A 28 4.30 4.51 4.23
N SER A 29 4.57 4.21 5.49
CA SER A 29 5.85 3.64 5.92
C SER A 29 6.04 2.20 5.44
N TYR A 30 7.28 1.83 5.20
CA TYR A 30 7.68 0.45 4.98
C TYR A 30 7.96 -0.19 6.34
N ILE A 31 7.30 -1.31 6.61
CA ILE A 31 7.41 -2.03 7.88
C ILE A 31 8.14 -3.33 7.64
N ARG A 32 9.23 -3.53 8.38
CA ARG A 32 10.02 -4.76 8.36
C ARG A 32 9.93 -5.41 9.72
N ASP A 33 9.39 -6.62 9.76
CA ASP A 33 9.16 -7.33 11.02
C ASP A 33 9.38 -8.83 10.84
N LEU A 34 9.33 -9.55 11.94
CA LEU A 34 9.46 -11.00 11.97
C LEU A 34 8.14 -11.65 12.35
N ASN A 35 7.81 -12.74 11.67
CA ASN A 35 6.73 -13.61 12.11
C ASN A 35 7.27 -14.50 13.23
N TRP A 36 6.77 -14.29 14.43
CA TRP A 36 7.24 -14.99 15.63
C TRP A 36 6.98 -16.50 15.59
N VAL A 37 5.96 -16.94 14.84
CA VAL A 37 5.62 -18.36 14.71
C VAL A 37 6.56 -19.09 13.78
N THR A 38 6.87 -18.50 12.62
CA THR A 38 7.70 -19.14 11.59
C THR A 38 9.17 -18.71 11.64
N GLY A 39 9.50 -17.65 12.35
CA GLY A 39 10.83 -17.06 12.39
C GLY A 39 11.26 -16.37 11.10
N LYS A 40 10.36 -16.27 10.11
CA LYS A 40 10.67 -15.66 8.82
C LYS A 40 10.31 -14.17 8.82
N PRO A 41 11.12 -13.32 8.17
CA PRO A 41 10.77 -11.92 8.03
C PRO A 41 9.57 -11.75 7.09
N TYR A 42 8.70 -10.80 7.42
CA TYR A 42 7.70 -10.32 6.49
C TYR A 42 7.82 -8.81 6.36
N ASN A 43 7.66 -8.34 5.13
CA ASN A 43 7.79 -6.93 4.83
C ASN A 43 6.46 -6.43 4.27
N GLN A 44 5.96 -5.35 4.83
CA GLN A 44 4.68 -4.77 4.44
C GLN A 44 4.79 -3.27 4.29
N TYR A 45 3.93 -2.72 3.45
CA TYR A 45 3.80 -1.28 3.27
C TYR A 45 2.49 -0.84 3.88
N ALA A 46 2.53 0.22 4.66
CA ALA A 46 1.35 0.85 5.21
C ALA A 46 0.67 1.66 4.11
N LEU A 47 -0.64 1.53 4.00
CA LEU A 47 -1.46 2.37 3.14
C LEU A 47 -2.47 3.09 4.03
N GLU A 48 -2.40 4.42 4.04
CA GLU A 48 -3.28 5.26 4.82
C GLU A 48 -4.44 5.72 3.93
N ASP A 49 -5.67 5.63 4.43
CA ASP A 49 -6.84 6.13 3.71
C ASP A 49 -6.73 7.64 3.60
N ALA A 50 -6.78 8.15 2.37
CA ALA A 50 -6.61 9.58 2.10
C ALA A 50 -7.74 10.44 2.71
N GLU A 51 -8.90 9.86 2.95
CA GLU A 51 -10.07 10.56 3.50
C GLU A 51 -10.34 10.22 4.97
N ASP A 52 -9.72 9.19 5.50
CA ASP A 52 -9.90 8.75 6.88
C ASP A 52 -8.54 8.41 7.50
N ILE A 53 -7.98 9.37 8.23
CA ILE A 53 -6.65 9.25 8.84
C ILE A 53 -6.57 8.15 9.90
N CYS A 54 -7.71 7.68 10.39
CA CYS A 54 -7.75 6.59 11.38
C CYS A 54 -7.73 5.21 10.72
N ARG A 55 -7.85 5.13 9.41
CA ARG A 55 -7.87 3.86 8.70
C ARG A 55 -6.53 3.62 8.00
N GLU A 56 -5.91 2.51 8.36
CA GLU A 56 -4.64 2.09 7.77
C GLU A 56 -4.68 0.60 7.48
N ILE A 57 -4.16 0.20 6.33
CA ILE A 57 -4.04 -1.21 5.97
C ILE A 57 -2.58 -1.51 5.63
N PHE A 58 -2.24 -2.80 5.66
CA PHE A 58 -0.88 -3.26 5.40
C PHE A 58 -0.88 -4.30 4.29
N LEU A 59 -0.08 -4.09 3.27
CA LEU A 59 0.00 -4.99 2.12
C LEU A 59 1.46 -5.32 1.80
N LYS A 60 1.66 -6.50 1.23
CA LYS A 60 2.99 -6.93 0.78
C LYS A 60 3.43 -6.10 -0.43
N GLY A 61 4.74 -5.93 -0.58
CA GLY A 61 5.32 -5.18 -1.69
C GLY A 61 5.05 -5.76 -3.07
N SER A 62 4.76 -7.07 -3.16
CA SER A 62 4.41 -7.74 -4.41
C SER A 62 2.96 -7.50 -4.85
N THR A 63 2.14 -6.87 -4.00
CA THR A 63 0.75 -6.57 -4.32
C THR A 63 0.67 -5.57 -5.46
N ILE A 64 -0.18 -5.84 -6.45
CA ILE A 64 -0.41 -4.92 -7.56
C ILE A 64 -1.38 -3.83 -7.13
N VAL A 65 -1.01 -2.60 -7.36
CA VAL A 65 -1.83 -1.42 -7.08
C VAL A 65 -1.87 -0.52 -8.32
N PHE A 66 -2.73 0.47 -8.32
CA PHE A 66 -2.93 1.36 -9.46
C PHE A 66 -2.57 2.79 -9.09
N ILE A 67 -1.84 3.45 -9.99
CA ILE A 67 -1.39 4.84 -9.86
C ILE A 67 -1.77 5.63 -11.11
N ASP A 68 -1.38 6.91 -11.17
CA ASP A 68 -1.62 7.81 -12.30
C ASP A 68 -3.11 7.96 -12.61
N PHE A 69 -3.90 8.20 -11.58
CA PHE A 69 -5.32 8.50 -11.70
C PHE A 69 -5.61 9.92 -11.16
N GLY A 70 -6.72 10.48 -11.58
CA GLY A 70 -7.17 11.77 -11.05
C GLY A 70 -7.71 11.62 -9.63
N TYR A 71 -7.27 12.51 -8.75
CA TYR A 71 -7.74 12.52 -7.37
C TYR A 71 -8.05 13.94 -6.90
#